data_dbeb0d0fcb9e927add53f609334ef670
#
_entry.id   dbeb0d0fcb9e927add53f609334ef670
#
_cell.length_a   1.000
_cell.length_b   1.000
_cell.length_c   1.000
_cell.angle_alpha   90.00
_cell.angle_beta   90.00
_cell.angle_gamma   90.00
#
_symmetry.space_group_name_H-M   'P 1'
#
loop_
_entity.id
_entity.type
_entity.pdbx_description
1 polymer ?
#
loop_
_entity_poly.entity_id
_entity_poly.type
_entity_poly.pdbx_seq_one_letter_code
_entity_poly.pdbx_strand_id
1 'polypeptide(L)'
;MKYFEIDVEGYERVVEAIDDSGFRAIVGIHNTNRGVALGGCRVMSYESRDAQLQDALNLSKGMTYKAALAGLALGGGKATNHAKHTQHLSLIHI
;
A
#
# COMPACT_ATOMS: atom_id res chain seq x y z
N MET A 1 17.17 4.65 5.11
CA MET A 1 15.93 3.88 4.90
C MET A 1 16.24 2.71 3.97
N LYS A 2 15.73 1.54 4.29
CA LYS A 2 15.92 0.33 3.48
C LYS A 2 14.63 -0.04 2.79
N TYR A 3 14.73 -0.51 1.55
CA TYR A 3 13.59 -0.90 0.73
C TYR A 3 13.70 -2.37 0.35
N PHE A 4 12.60 -3.07 0.43
CA PHE A 4 12.53 -4.49 0.09
C PHE A 4 11.36 -4.72 -0.87
N GLU A 5 11.64 -5.42 -1.96
CA GLU A 5 10.58 -5.93 -2.83
C GLU A 5 10.01 -7.19 -2.20
N ILE A 6 8.69 -7.27 -2.15
CA ILE A 6 7.99 -8.45 -1.65
C ILE A 6 7.27 -9.06 -2.84
N ASP A 7 7.57 -10.31 -3.13
CA ASP A 7 6.94 -11.03 -4.23
C ASP A 7 5.63 -11.65 -3.76
N VAL A 8 4.52 -11.15 -4.28
CA VAL A 8 3.19 -11.62 -3.91
C VAL A 8 2.43 -11.97 -5.19
N GLU A 9 1.99 -13.22 -5.27
CA GLU A 9 1.22 -13.67 -6.42
C GLU A 9 -0.07 -12.87 -6.59
N GLY A 10 -0.34 -12.45 -7.81
CA GLY A 10 -1.54 -11.68 -8.13
C GLY A 10 -1.39 -10.17 -7.97
N TYR A 11 -0.20 -9.69 -7.58
CA TYR A 11 0.08 -8.28 -7.42
C TYR A 11 1.25 -7.88 -8.33
N GLU A 12 1.16 -6.70 -8.93
CA GLU A 12 2.22 -6.22 -9.79
C GLU A 12 3.48 -5.88 -9.02
N ARG A 13 3.32 -5.22 -7.87
CA ARG A 13 4.46 -4.80 -7.07
C ARG A 13 4.05 -4.56 -5.63
N VAL A 14 4.88 -5.02 -4.71
CA VAL A 14 4.73 -4.72 -3.29
C VAL A 14 6.10 -4.34 -2.75
N VAL A 15 6.20 -3.19 -2.09
CA VAL A 15 7.46 -2.67 -1.58
C VAL A 15 7.29 -2.33 -0.10
N GLU A 16 8.24 -2.77 0.70
CA GLU A 16 8.33 -2.40 2.11
C GLU A 16 9.50 -1.44 2.32
N ALA A 17 9.27 -0.35 3.02
CA ALA A 17 10.30 0.60 3.42
C ALA A 17 10.38 0.65 4.93
N ILE A 18 11.58 0.49 5.48
CA ILE A 18 11.82 0.55 6.92
C ILE A 18 13.01 1.43 7.24
N ASP A 19 13.02 2.04 8.40
CA ASP A 19 14.18 2.76 8.91
C ASP A 19 14.41 2.42 10.40
N ASP A 20 15.51 2.95 10.95
CA ASP A 20 15.92 2.62 12.31
C ASP A 20 15.02 3.23 13.38
N SER A 21 14.19 4.21 13.04
CA SER A 21 13.26 4.83 13.99
C SER A 21 12.02 3.97 14.27
N GLY A 22 11.86 2.86 13.56
CA GLY A 22 10.69 1.99 13.66
C GLY A 22 9.62 2.33 12.63
N PHE A 23 9.89 3.26 11.73
CA PHE A 23 8.98 3.56 10.62
C PHE A 23 8.92 2.37 9.67
N ARG A 24 7.71 2.02 9.28
CA ARG A 24 7.49 0.96 8.30
C ARG A 24 6.33 1.35 7.40
N ALA A 25 6.60 1.42 6.11
CA ALA A 25 5.58 1.65 5.10
C ALA A 25 5.53 0.45 4.15
N ILE A 26 4.34 0.04 3.77
CA ILE A 26 4.14 -1.00 2.77
C ILE A 26 3.25 -0.43 1.68
N VAL A 27 3.75 -0.44 0.46
CA VAL A 27 3.03 0.04 -0.72
C VAL A 27 2.68 -1.16 -1.57
N GLY A 28 1.40 -1.37 -1.80
CA GLY A 28 0.92 -2.41 -2.69
C GLY A 28 0.36 -1.80 -3.97
N ILE A 29 0.80 -2.33 -5.11
CA ILE A 29 0.23 -2.01 -6.41
C ILE A 29 -0.36 -3.31 -6.94
N HIS A 30 -1.68 -3.38 -6.96
CA HIS A 30 -2.37 -4.59 -7.34
C HIS A 30 -2.37 -4.76 -8.86
N ASN A 31 -2.81 -3.75 -9.58
CA ASN A 31 -3.01 -3.91 -11.02
C ASN A 31 -2.98 -2.54 -11.71
N THR A 32 -2.24 -2.43 -12.81
CA THR A 32 -2.17 -1.23 -13.64
C THR A 32 -2.64 -1.49 -15.08
N ASN A 33 -3.30 -2.63 -15.33
CA ASN A 33 -3.74 -2.98 -16.69
C ASN A 33 -4.75 -1.98 -17.27
N ARG A 34 -5.54 -1.35 -16.43
CA ARG A 34 -6.53 -0.35 -16.85
C ARG A 34 -6.01 1.08 -16.82
N GLY A 35 -4.82 1.30 -16.29
CA GLY A 35 -4.21 2.61 -16.17
C GLY A 35 -3.35 2.70 -14.91
N VAL A 36 -2.86 3.89 -14.62
CA VAL A 36 -2.00 4.11 -13.44
C VAL A 36 -2.72 3.72 -12.17
N ALA A 37 -1.98 3.19 -11.21
CA ALA A 37 -2.53 2.83 -9.91
C ALA A 37 -2.87 4.09 -9.13
N LEU A 38 -4.08 4.14 -8.58
CA LEU A 38 -4.54 5.24 -7.75
C LEU A 38 -4.97 4.67 -6.40
N GLY A 39 -4.58 5.35 -5.36
CA GLY A 39 -4.97 4.98 -4.00
C GLY A 39 -4.50 6.01 -3.00
N GLY A 40 -4.85 5.79 -1.76
CA GLY A 40 -4.47 6.66 -0.66
C GLY A 40 -3.44 6.04 0.26
N CYS A 41 -3.29 6.65 1.41
CA CYS A 41 -2.42 6.17 2.46
C CYS A 41 -3.23 5.95 3.73
N ARG A 42 -3.09 4.79 4.35
CA ARG A 42 -3.69 4.50 5.66
C ARG A 42 -2.61 4.47 6.72
N VAL A 43 -2.88 5.11 7.84
CA VAL A 43 -1.98 5.11 8.98
C VAL A 43 -2.67 4.47 10.16
N MET A 44 -2.05 3.45 10.69
CA MET A 44 -2.56 2.71 11.85
C MET A 44 -1.40 2.17 12.65
N SER A 45 -1.69 1.83 13.91
CA SER A 45 -0.79 0.99 14.68
C SER A 45 -1.13 -0.46 14.37
N TYR A 46 -0.25 -1.14 13.66
CA TYR A 46 -0.45 -2.54 13.28
C TYR A 46 0.17 -3.46 14.32
N GLU A 47 -0.49 -4.55 14.63
CA GLU A 47 0.01 -5.52 15.60
C GLU A 47 1.27 -6.22 15.12
N SER A 48 1.42 -6.38 13.82
CA SER A 48 2.56 -7.05 13.23
C SER A 48 2.79 -6.56 11.82
N ARG A 49 3.98 -6.87 11.29
CA ARG A 49 4.31 -6.61 9.90
C ARG A 49 3.35 -7.35 8.96
N ASP A 50 3.00 -8.59 9.31
CA ASP A 50 2.10 -9.40 8.47
C ASP A 50 0.71 -8.80 8.42
N ALA A 51 0.21 -8.25 9.53
CA ALA A 51 -1.07 -7.56 9.56
C ALA A 51 -1.05 -6.33 8.66
N GLN A 52 0.04 -5.56 8.69
CA GLN A 52 0.19 -4.40 7.84
C GLN A 52 0.28 -4.78 6.36
N LEU A 53 1.05 -5.82 6.04
CA LEU A 53 1.15 -6.32 4.67
C LEU A 53 -0.21 -6.78 4.15
N GLN A 54 -0.94 -7.58 4.93
CA GLN A 54 -2.24 -8.06 4.51
C GLN A 54 -3.24 -6.92 4.28
N ASP A 55 -3.20 -5.89 5.11
CA ASP A 55 -4.04 -4.71 4.93
C ASP A 55 -3.71 -3.98 3.62
N ALA A 56 -2.42 -3.79 3.32
CA ALA A 56 -1.99 -3.16 2.07
C ALA A 56 -2.45 -3.97 0.85
N LEU A 57 -2.34 -5.30 0.91
CA LEU A 57 -2.77 -6.18 -0.17
C LEU A 57 -4.29 -6.09 -0.39
N ASN A 58 -5.06 -6.18 0.67
CA ASN A 58 -6.51 -6.14 0.59
C ASN A 58 -7.02 -4.79 0.08
N LEU A 59 -6.42 -3.69 0.57
CA LEU A 59 -6.84 -2.35 0.19
C LEU A 59 -6.50 -2.05 -1.28
N SER A 60 -5.30 -2.43 -1.74
CA SER A 60 -4.91 -2.19 -3.13
C SER A 60 -5.77 -2.99 -4.11
N LYS A 61 -6.11 -4.23 -3.78
CA LYS A 61 -7.02 -5.05 -4.57
C LYS A 61 -8.43 -4.45 -4.60
N GLY A 62 -8.93 -3.99 -3.45
CA GLY A 62 -10.22 -3.33 -3.35
C GLY A 62 -10.29 -2.08 -4.22
N MET A 63 -9.21 -1.29 -4.27
CA MET A 63 -9.15 -0.10 -5.11
C MET A 63 -9.22 -0.45 -6.60
N THR A 64 -8.59 -1.55 -7.03
CA THR A 64 -8.69 -2.01 -8.42
C THR A 64 -10.13 -2.32 -8.79
N TYR A 65 -10.82 -3.08 -7.95
CA TYR A 65 -12.22 -3.46 -8.22
C TYR A 65 -13.15 -2.25 -8.18
N LYS A 66 -12.94 -1.36 -7.24
CA LYS A 66 -13.75 -0.15 -7.10
C LYS A 66 -13.63 0.74 -8.34
N ALA A 67 -12.41 0.92 -8.85
CA ALA A 67 -12.18 1.68 -10.06
C ALA A 67 -12.83 1.00 -11.29
N ALA A 68 -12.72 -0.32 -11.39
CA ALA A 68 -13.33 -1.07 -12.48
C ALA A 68 -14.85 -0.96 -12.47
N LEU A 69 -15.49 -1.08 -11.31
CA LEU A 69 -16.93 -0.94 -11.16
C LEU A 69 -17.42 0.46 -11.52
N ALA A 70 -16.60 1.47 -11.24
CA ALA A 70 -16.92 2.85 -11.59
C ALA A 70 -16.63 3.19 -13.06
N GLY A 71 -16.09 2.24 -13.83
CA GLY A 71 -15.75 2.46 -15.23
C GLY A 71 -14.52 3.33 -15.44
N LEU A 72 -13.69 3.49 -14.42
CA LEU A 72 -12.50 4.32 -14.52
C LEU A 72 -11.33 3.54 -15.11
N ALA A 73 -10.53 4.20 -15.94
CA ALA A 73 -9.32 3.60 -16.52
C ALA A 73 -8.13 3.74 -15.56
N LEU A 74 -8.28 3.19 -14.37
CA LEU A 74 -7.29 3.26 -13.29
C LEU A 74 -7.07 1.89 -12.68
N GLY A 75 -5.87 1.66 -12.18
CA GLY A 75 -5.54 0.50 -11.37
C GLY A 75 -5.67 0.80 -9.88
N GLY A 76 -5.36 -0.18 -9.04
CA GLY A 76 -5.43 -0.06 -7.60
C GLY A 76 -4.07 -0.11 -6.93
N GLY A 77 -3.81 0.84 -6.06
CA GLY A 77 -2.64 0.88 -5.21
C GLY A 77 -2.99 1.41 -3.84
N LYS A 78 -2.19 1.06 -2.84
CA LYS A 78 -2.39 1.51 -1.47
C LYS A 78 -1.08 1.53 -0.71
N ALA A 79 -0.87 2.58 0.07
CA ALA A 79 0.22 2.66 1.01
C ALA A 79 -0.34 2.49 2.43
N THR A 80 0.34 1.69 3.25
CA THR A 80 0.04 1.57 4.68
C THR A 80 1.27 2.01 5.46
N ASN A 81 1.07 2.78 6.51
CA ASN A 81 2.14 3.23 7.39
C ASN A 81 1.85 2.80 8.81
N HIS A 82 2.83 2.17 9.43
CA HIS A 82 2.76 1.84 10.83
C HIS A 82 3.26 3.03 11.66
N ALA A 83 2.44 3.49 12.58
CA ALA A 83 2.81 4.55 13.51
C ALA A 83 2.48 4.11 14.93
N LYS A 84 3.46 4.24 15.83
CA LYS A 84 3.27 3.95 17.26
C LYS A 84 2.51 5.08 17.95
N HIS A 85 2.62 6.28 17.44
CA HIS A 85 1.99 7.47 17.96
C HIS A 85 1.37 8.24 16.81
N THR A 86 0.42 9.10 17.13
CA THR A 86 -0.14 10.00 16.14
C THR A 86 0.96 10.93 15.65
N GLN A 87 1.40 10.72 14.43
CA GLN A 87 2.43 11.53 13.80
C GLN A 87 1.86 12.17 12.56
N HIS A 88 2.41 13.33 12.23
CA HIS A 88 2.09 13.96 10.97
C HIS A 88 2.69 13.12 9.85
N LEU A 89 1.85 12.73 8.93
CA LEU A 89 2.28 11.94 7.80
C LEU A 89 2.45 12.82 6.60
N SER A 90 3.56 12.64 5.97
CA SER A 90 3.79 13.20 4.65
C SER A 90 2.90 12.47 3.66
N LEU A 91 2.44 13.18 2.65
CA LEU A 91 1.76 12.55 1.54
C LEU A 91 2.72 11.58 0.86
N ILE A 92 2.26 10.35 0.68
CA ILE A 92 3.03 9.35 -0.04
C ILE A 92 2.43 9.24 -1.44
N HIS A 93 3.25 9.49 -2.43
CA HIS A 93 2.88 9.31 -3.82
C HIS A 93 3.16 7.87 -4.24
N ILE A 94 2.16 7.23 -4.73
CA ILE A 94 2.24 5.86 -5.21
C ILE A 94 2.43 5.84 -6.72
#